data_1bae21ddd942fb7169762b0827963f0f
#
_entry.id   1bae21ddd942fb7169762b0827963f0f
#
_cell.length_a   1.000
_cell.length_b   1.000
_cell.length_c   1.000
_cell.angle_alpha   90.00
_cell.angle_beta   90.00
_cell.angle_gamma   90.00
#
_symmetry.space_group_name_H-M   'P 1'
#
loop_
_entity.id
_entity.type
_entity.pdbx_description
1 polymer ?
#
loop_
_entity_poly.entity_id
_entity_poly.type
_entity_poly.pdbx_seq_one_letter_code
_entity_poly.pdbx_strand_id
1 'polypeptide(L)'
;MNVIFCRPELTMEDVGDAICFFNECHTILDKYIYNLRTIGSYELIRQIMLENADKDDIFIFFTSENGVYDKQILKLLGKYNDVQSRIWPVAMEAKPECRRPPEPVSDRQSFDVACRKENRNPLKNNIRAIAQIFARKIIAQTLSPLYSDDVLYFISHCRKDGEQLASKLADGLRLLTRERNVYRDVVNVEVGDDAQKDIDENLKISDV
;
A
#
# COMPACT_ATOMS: atom_id res chain seq x y z
N MET A 1 -17.56 1.56 5.07
CA MET A 1 -16.13 1.77 4.76
C MET A 1 -16.01 2.49 3.43
N ASN A 2 -15.36 3.64 3.43
CA ASN A 2 -15.05 4.43 2.24
C ASN A 2 -13.52 4.49 2.08
N VAL A 3 -13.03 4.56 0.86
CA VAL A 3 -11.64 4.90 0.56
C VAL A 3 -11.62 6.30 -0.03
N ILE A 4 -11.01 7.23 0.69
CA ILE A 4 -10.93 8.64 0.31
C ILE A 4 -9.50 8.91 -0.12
N PHE A 5 -9.32 9.26 -1.38
CA PHE A 5 -8.01 9.49 -1.98
C PHE A 5 -7.85 10.94 -2.43
N CYS A 6 -7.02 11.70 -1.71
CA CYS A 6 -6.71 13.07 -2.09
C CYS A 6 -5.82 13.09 -3.33
N ARG A 7 -6.11 13.99 -4.26
CA ARG A 7 -5.20 14.26 -5.39
C ARG A 7 -3.93 14.94 -4.89
N PRO A 8 -2.77 14.70 -5.56
CA PRO A 8 -1.55 15.43 -5.24
C PRO A 8 -1.72 16.92 -5.58
N GLU A 9 -1.11 17.76 -4.77
CA GLU A 9 -1.08 19.20 -5.03
C GLU A 9 -0.14 19.52 -6.21
N LEU A 10 -0.54 20.47 -7.06
CA LEU A 10 0.24 20.87 -8.24
C LEU A 10 1.55 21.63 -7.87
N THR A 11 1.69 22.02 -6.62
CA THR A 11 2.88 22.72 -6.07
C THR A 11 3.97 21.77 -5.60
N MET A 12 3.75 20.46 -5.64
CA MET A 12 4.76 19.46 -5.26
C MET A 12 5.95 19.48 -6.23
N GLU A 13 7.15 19.30 -5.72
CA GLU A 13 8.38 19.27 -6.51
C GLU A 13 8.36 18.13 -7.56
N ASP A 14 7.91 16.94 -7.16
CA ASP A 14 7.77 15.75 -8.02
C ASP A 14 6.32 15.54 -8.52
N VAL A 15 5.64 16.63 -8.90
CA VAL A 15 4.22 16.58 -9.28
C VAL A 15 3.92 15.57 -10.38
N GLY A 16 4.80 15.42 -11.37
CA GLY A 16 4.63 14.46 -12.48
C GLY A 16 4.57 13.01 -12.00
N ASP A 17 5.47 12.63 -11.10
CA ASP A 17 5.50 11.31 -10.49
C ASP A 17 4.33 11.11 -9.54
N ALA A 18 3.94 12.14 -8.78
CA ALA A 18 2.79 12.08 -7.89
C ALA A 18 1.48 11.87 -8.68
N ILE A 19 1.31 12.57 -9.79
CA ILE A 19 0.15 12.37 -10.70
C ILE A 19 0.17 10.97 -11.32
N CYS A 20 1.34 10.48 -11.77
CA CYS A 20 1.49 9.14 -12.32
C CYS A 20 1.13 8.08 -11.28
N PHE A 21 1.67 8.20 -10.05
CA PHE A 21 1.35 7.32 -8.93
C PHE A 21 -0.14 7.33 -8.60
N PHE A 22 -0.72 8.52 -8.47
CA PHE A 22 -2.15 8.68 -8.17
C PHE A 22 -3.02 8.01 -9.23
N ASN A 23 -2.80 8.30 -10.52
CA ASN A 23 -3.60 7.77 -11.62
C ASN A 23 -3.52 6.23 -11.71
N GLU A 24 -2.34 5.66 -11.53
CA GLU A 24 -2.16 4.20 -11.53
C GLU A 24 -2.88 3.56 -10.33
N CYS A 25 -2.71 4.13 -9.12
CA CYS A 25 -3.43 3.67 -7.94
C CYS A 25 -4.95 3.77 -8.14
N HIS A 26 -5.44 4.92 -8.60
CA HIS A 26 -6.86 5.15 -8.82
C HIS A 26 -7.44 4.14 -9.81
N THR A 27 -6.75 3.91 -10.94
CA THR A 27 -7.19 2.94 -11.96
C THR A 27 -7.35 1.53 -11.39
N ILE A 28 -6.48 1.14 -10.46
CA ILE A 28 -6.56 -0.18 -9.82
C ILE A 28 -7.66 -0.18 -8.76
N LEU A 29 -7.68 0.81 -7.86
CA LEU A 29 -8.63 0.88 -6.76
C LEU A 29 -10.08 0.95 -7.25
N ASP A 30 -10.34 1.70 -8.32
CA ASP A 30 -11.67 1.86 -8.93
C ASP A 30 -12.29 0.54 -9.40
N LYS A 31 -11.46 -0.46 -9.72
CA LYS A 31 -11.93 -1.80 -10.12
C LYS A 31 -12.41 -2.65 -8.94
N TYR A 32 -11.90 -2.41 -7.74
CA TYR A 32 -12.09 -3.27 -6.58
C TYR A 32 -12.79 -2.59 -5.41
N ILE A 33 -12.81 -1.25 -5.37
CA ILE A 33 -13.35 -0.45 -4.27
C ILE A 33 -14.60 0.29 -4.73
N TYR A 34 -15.77 -0.20 -4.33
CA TYR A 34 -17.04 0.40 -4.71
C TYR A 34 -17.23 1.84 -4.20
N ASN A 35 -16.74 2.13 -2.99
CA ASN A 35 -16.86 3.45 -2.37
C ASN A 35 -15.53 4.23 -2.43
N LEU A 36 -14.87 4.23 -3.59
CA LEU A 36 -13.69 5.06 -3.83
C LEU A 36 -14.13 6.50 -4.10
N ARG A 37 -13.63 7.45 -3.33
CA ARG A 37 -13.92 8.87 -3.45
C ARG A 37 -12.63 9.65 -3.64
N THR A 38 -12.53 10.39 -4.73
CA THR A 38 -11.34 11.16 -5.08
C THR A 38 -11.55 12.62 -4.75
N ILE A 39 -10.78 13.16 -3.80
CA ILE A 39 -10.85 14.57 -3.47
C ILE A 39 -10.03 15.38 -4.48
N GLY A 40 -10.70 16.23 -5.23
CA GLY A 40 -10.10 17.14 -6.20
C GLY A 40 -10.82 18.49 -6.33
N SER A 41 -11.89 18.71 -5.55
CA SER A 41 -12.64 19.97 -5.54
C SER A 41 -13.12 20.34 -4.14
N TYR A 42 -13.31 21.63 -3.91
CA TYR A 42 -13.85 22.17 -2.65
C TYR A 42 -15.27 21.66 -2.35
N GLU A 43 -16.08 21.41 -3.36
CA GLU A 43 -17.44 20.91 -3.19
C GLU A 43 -17.45 19.51 -2.57
N LEU A 44 -16.59 18.62 -3.08
CA LEU A 44 -16.45 17.27 -2.55
C LEU A 44 -15.89 17.26 -1.12
N ILE A 45 -14.94 18.16 -0.81
CA ILE A 45 -14.43 18.34 0.56
C ILE A 45 -15.57 18.74 1.50
N ARG A 46 -16.41 19.70 1.11
CA ARG A 46 -17.59 20.12 1.89
C ARG A 46 -18.55 18.97 2.13
N GLN A 47 -18.84 18.20 1.08
CA GLN A 47 -19.73 17.04 1.18
C GLN A 47 -19.17 16.01 2.19
N ILE A 48 -17.90 15.65 2.08
CA ILE A 48 -17.24 14.70 3.00
C ILE A 48 -17.17 15.25 4.42
N MET A 49 -17.04 16.57 4.58
CA MET A 49 -17.07 17.22 5.90
C MET A 49 -18.41 17.07 6.62
N LEU A 50 -19.51 17.00 5.88
CA LEU A 50 -20.87 16.85 6.43
C LEU A 50 -21.22 15.39 6.75
N GLU A 51 -20.56 14.43 6.15
CA GLU A 51 -20.75 13.01 6.40
C GLU A 51 -20.06 12.58 7.70
N ASN A 52 -20.52 11.51 8.33
CA ASN A 52 -19.84 10.93 9.47
C ASN A 52 -18.62 10.11 8.98
N ALA A 53 -17.48 10.34 9.59
CA ALA A 53 -16.32 9.47 9.41
C ALA A 53 -16.50 8.16 10.20
N ASP A 54 -15.99 7.06 9.66
CA ASP A 54 -16.03 5.75 10.28
C ASP A 54 -14.60 5.25 10.54
N LYS A 55 -14.41 4.49 11.64
CA LYS A 55 -13.12 3.86 11.97
C LYS A 55 -12.60 2.93 10.87
N ASP A 56 -13.50 2.35 10.08
CA ASP A 56 -13.16 1.44 8.99
C ASP A 56 -12.84 2.19 7.68
N ASP A 57 -13.05 3.51 7.63
CA ASP A 57 -12.67 4.32 6.47
C ASP A 57 -11.15 4.41 6.31
N ILE A 58 -10.71 4.54 5.07
CA ILE A 58 -9.30 4.73 4.72
C ILE A 58 -9.14 6.11 4.09
N PHE A 59 -8.27 6.94 4.66
CA PHE A 59 -7.96 8.27 4.16
C PHE A 59 -6.53 8.32 3.64
N ILE A 60 -6.35 8.61 2.35
CA ILE A 60 -5.06 8.63 1.66
C ILE A 60 -4.76 10.05 1.22
N PHE A 61 -3.57 10.57 1.54
CA PHE A 61 -3.13 11.90 1.14
C PHE A 61 -1.62 11.95 0.88
N PHE A 62 -1.17 12.96 0.13
CA PHE A 62 0.24 13.17 -0.15
C PHE A 62 0.84 14.12 0.88
N THR A 63 2.04 13.80 1.36
CA THR A 63 2.84 14.70 2.20
C THR A 63 3.70 15.62 1.33
N SER A 64 3.92 16.86 1.77
CA SER A 64 4.70 17.86 1.04
C SER A 64 5.78 18.51 1.91
N GLU A 65 6.83 19.07 1.26
CA GLU A 65 7.99 19.68 1.91
C GLU A 65 7.61 20.85 2.82
N ASN A 66 6.71 21.69 2.38
CA ASN A 66 6.41 22.93 3.08
C ASN A 66 5.34 22.79 4.16
N GLY A 67 4.79 21.60 4.36
CA GLY A 67 3.69 21.41 5.30
C GLY A 67 2.46 22.30 5.04
N VAL A 68 2.44 22.94 3.86
CA VAL A 68 1.34 23.82 3.45
C VAL A 68 0.21 22.94 2.94
N TYR A 69 -0.48 22.36 3.89
CA TYR A 69 -1.70 21.63 3.60
C TYR A 69 -2.87 22.60 3.54
N ASP A 70 -3.77 22.40 2.59
CA ASP A 70 -5.05 23.09 2.61
C ASP A 70 -5.70 22.91 4.00
N LYS A 71 -6.13 24.03 4.59
CA LYS A 71 -6.80 24.03 5.91
C LYS A 71 -7.98 23.06 5.98
N GLN A 72 -8.61 22.78 4.85
CA GLN A 72 -9.72 21.83 4.77
C GLN A 72 -9.23 20.38 4.80
N ILE A 73 -8.10 20.08 4.18
CA ILE A 73 -7.46 18.75 4.29
C ILE A 73 -7.05 18.50 5.74
N LEU A 74 -6.44 19.50 6.42
CA LEU A 74 -6.10 19.37 7.84
C LEU A 74 -7.32 19.11 8.73
N LYS A 75 -8.45 19.78 8.44
CA LYS A 75 -9.71 19.51 9.16
C LYS A 75 -10.23 18.10 8.90
N LEU A 76 -10.15 17.62 7.66
CA LEU A 76 -10.51 16.23 7.35
C LEU A 76 -9.60 15.25 8.04
N LEU A 77 -8.27 15.48 8.06
CA LEU A 77 -7.33 14.64 8.79
C LEU A 77 -7.68 14.55 10.29
N GLY A 78 -8.00 15.71 10.93
CA GLY A 78 -8.49 15.72 12.30
C GLY A 78 -9.73 14.87 12.49
N LYS A 79 -10.74 15.09 11.65
CA LYS A 79 -12.00 14.34 11.70
C LYS A 79 -11.81 12.81 11.59
N TYR A 80 -10.97 12.34 10.65
CA TYR A 80 -10.69 10.91 10.49
C TYR A 80 -9.79 10.36 11.59
N ASN A 81 -8.87 11.18 12.12
CA ASN A 81 -8.04 10.78 13.25
C ASN A 81 -8.86 10.65 14.56
N ASP A 82 -9.83 11.51 14.79
CA ASP A 82 -10.69 11.50 15.98
C ASP A 82 -11.49 10.17 16.09
N VAL A 83 -11.88 9.58 14.99
CA VAL A 83 -12.56 8.28 14.94
C VAL A 83 -11.62 7.10 14.74
N GLN A 84 -10.31 7.35 14.79
CA GLN A 84 -9.26 6.32 14.61
C GLN A 84 -9.31 5.59 13.27
N SER A 85 -9.74 6.27 12.21
CA SER A 85 -9.70 5.75 10.85
C SER A 85 -8.26 5.42 10.42
N ARG A 86 -8.14 4.59 9.39
CA ARG A 86 -6.85 4.27 8.79
C ARG A 86 -6.38 5.42 7.90
N ILE A 87 -5.35 6.13 8.33
CA ILE A 87 -4.77 7.25 7.59
C ILE A 87 -3.45 6.81 6.96
N TRP A 88 -3.35 6.99 5.64
CA TRP A 88 -2.20 6.57 4.84
C TRP A 88 -1.53 7.77 4.18
N PRO A 89 -0.51 8.35 4.83
CA PRO A 89 0.31 9.37 4.21
C PRO A 89 1.19 8.77 3.10
N VAL A 90 1.34 9.46 1.98
CA VAL A 90 2.19 9.07 0.85
C VAL A 90 3.27 10.12 0.65
N ALA A 91 4.55 9.74 0.85
CA ALA A 91 5.70 10.62 0.66
C ALA A 91 6.32 10.37 -0.72
N MET A 92 6.24 11.36 -1.60
CA MET A 92 6.81 11.30 -2.95
C MET A 92 8.26 11.76 -2.99
N GLU A 93 8.67 12.65 -2.09
CA GLU A 93 9.95 13.31 -2.06
C GLU A 93 10.94 12.63 -1.12
N ALA A 94 12.24 12.65 -1.47
CA ALA A 94 13.29 11.98 -0.68
C ALA A 94 13.66 12.72 0.62
N LYS A 95 13.28 14.00 0.74
CA LYS A 95 13.62 14.85 1.89
C LYS A 95 12.94 14.35 3.17
N PRO A 96 13.66 14.26 4.31
CA PRO A 96 13.11 13.75 5.57
C PRO A 96 11.85 14.47 6.04
N GLU A 97 11.80 15.81 5.87
CA GLU A 97 10.68 16.67 6.25
C GLU A 97 9.40 16.35 5.45
N CYS A 98 9.55 15.91 4.20
CA CYS A 98 8.45 15.49 3.35
C CYS A 98 7.86 14.13 3.73
N ARG A 99 8.60 13.36 4.52
CA ARG A 99 8.17 12.01 4.95
C ARG A 99 7.33 12.06 6.23
N ARG A 100 7.37 13.18 6.94
CA ARG A 100 6.64 13.36 8.18
C ARG A 100 5.27 13.97 7.89
N PRO A 101 4.18 13.28 8.23
CA PRO A 101 2.84 13.84 8.10
C PRO A 101 2.64 15.05 9.03
N PRO A 102 1.65 15.91 8.73
CA PRO A 102 1.32 17.04 9.59
C PRO A 102 0.59 16.60 10.87
N GLU A 103 0.51 17.47 11.87
CA GLU A 103 -0.47 17.30 12.95
C GLU A 103 -1.90 17.33 12.38
N PRO A 104 -2.83 16.52 12.91
CA PRO A 104 -2.72 15.66 14.11
C PRO A 104 -2.25 14.22 13.85
N VAL A 105 -1.66 13.92 12.70
CA VAL A 105 -1.29 12.55 12.29
C VAL A 105 0.24 12.38 12.13
N SER A 106 1.01 13.20 12.82
CA SER A 106 2.48 13.21 12.76
C SER A 106 3.15 11.93 13.29
N ASP A 107 2.42 11.11 14.02
CA ASP A 107 2.81 9.79 14.50
C ASP A 107 2.64 8.66 13.46
N ARG A 108 1.95 8.94 12.35
CA ARG A 108 1.72 7.96 11.30
C ARG A 108 2.93 7.80 10.41
N GLN A 109 3.24 6.56 10.06
CA GLN A 109 4.31 6.28 9.10
C GLN A 109 3.84 6.49 7.66
N SER A 110 4.58 7.30 6.89
CA SER A 110 4.31 7.49 5.47
C SER A 110 4.70 6.27 4.63
N PHE A 111 3.93 6.01 3.58
CA PHE A 111 4.36 5.14 2.50
C PHE A 111 5.38 5.90 1.64
N ASP A 112 6.66 5.57 1.81
CA ASP A 112 7.78 6.27 1.21
C ASP A 112 8.03 5.78 -0.23
N VAL A 113 7.56 6.55 -1.20
CA VAL A 113 7.72 6.27 -2.63
C VAL A 113 9.15 6.57 -3.08
N ALA A 114 9.75 7.67 -2.60
CA ALA A 114 11.10 8.08 -2.96
C ALA A 114 12.14 7.02 -2.55
N CYS A 115 12.09 6.54 -1.32
CA CYS A 115 12.98 5.47 -0.85
C CYS A 115 12.84 4.18 -1.68
N ARG A 116 11.64 3.89 -2.17
CA ARG A 116 11.41 2.73 -3.04
C ARG A 116 11.97 2.93 -4.44
N LYS A 117 11.99 4.17 -4.96
CA LYS A 117 12.61 4.53 -6.24
C LYS A 117 14.14 4.38 -6.20
N GLU A 118 14.77 4.71 -5.08
CA GLU A 118 16.22 4.63 -4.90
C GLU A 118 16.76 3.18 -4.84
N ASN A 119 15.89 2.21 -4.66
CA ASN A 119 16.29 0.81 -4.61
C ASN A 119 16.75 0.33 -5.99
N ARG A 120 17.97 -0.20 -6.10
CA ARG A 120 18.64 -0.62 -7.36
C ARG A 120 17.91 -1.73 -8.15
N ASN A 121 16.81 -2.25 -7.64
CA ASN A 121 15.99 -3.22 -8.36
C ASN A 121 15.13 -2.50 -9.42
N PRO A 122 15.31 -2.78 -10.73
CA PRO A 122 14.56 -2.11 -11.81
C PRO A 122 13.04 -2.19 -11.69
N LEU A 123 12.51 -3.27 -11.06
CA LEU A 123 11.08 -3.42 -10.80
C LEU A 123 10.59 -2.52 -9.66
N LYS A 124 11.51 -2.10 -8.77
CA LYS A 124 11.20 -1.23 -7.62
C LYS A 124 11.36 0.27 -7.95
N ASN A 125 12.03 0.61 -9.06
CA ASN A 125 12.27 1.99 -9.47
C ASN A 125 11.15 2.54 -10.36
N ASN A 126 10.21 1.71 -10.78
CA ASN A 126 9.11 2.14 -11.62
C ASN A 126 7.97 2.65 -10.75
N ILE A 127 7.61 3.92 -10.89
CA ILE A 127 6.52 4.57 -10.16
C ILE A 127 5.20 3.79 -10.28
N ARG A 128 4.91 3.22 -11.45
CA ARG A 128 3.71 2.39 -11.67
C ARG A 128 3.74 1.11 -10.85
N ALA A 129 4.89 0.43 -10.80
CA ALA A 129 5.03 -0.79 -9.98
C ALA A 129 4.86 -0.48 -8.49
N ILE A 130 5.41 0.65 -8.02
CA ILE A 130 5.25 1.10 -6.63
C ILE A 130 3.77 1.44 -6.35
N ALA A 131 3.09 2.10 -7.28
CA ALA A 131 1.67 2.41 -7.17
C ALA A 131 0.80 1.14 -7.12
N GLN A 132 1.14 0.12 -7.90
CA GLN A 132 0.45 -1.18 -7.87
C GLN A 132 0.62 -1.88 -6.51
N ILE A 133 1.81 -1.85 -5.93
CA ILE A 133 2.07 -2.38 -4.59
C ILE A 133 1.19 -1.65 -3.56
N PHE A 134 1.16 -0.32 -3.62
CA PHE A 134 0.35 0.50 -2.71
C PHE A 134 -1.15 0.19 -2.85
N ALA A 135 -1.68 0.21 -4.08
CA ALA A 135 -3.09 -0.06 -4.34
C ALA A 135 -3.50 -1.46 -3.84
N ARG A 136 -2.67 -2.47 -4.06
CA ARG A 136 -2.93 -3.83 -3.56
C ARG A 136 -2.96 -3.89 -2.02
N LYS A 137 -2.10 -3.13 -1.33
CA LYS A 137 -2.15 -3.03 0.13
C LYS A 137 -3.47 -2.43 0.62
N ILE A 138 -3.98 -1.39 -0.06
CA ILE A 138 -5.29 -0.81 0.25
C ILE A 138 -6.40 -1.83 0.01
N ILE A 139 -6.40 -2.52 -1.14
CA ILE A 139 -7.38 -3.55 -1.46
C ILE A 139 -7.35 -4.67 -0.41
N ALA A 140 -6.16 -5.15 -0.04
CA ALA A 140 -6.01 -6.17 0.99
C ALA A 140 -6.64 -5.75 2.33
N GLN A 141 -6.51 -4.49 2.71
CA GLN A 141 -7.12 -3.97 3.94
C GLN A 141 -8.64 -3.78 3.84
N THR A 142 -9.15 -3.47 2.65
CA THR A 142 -10.59 -3.29 2.43
C THR A 142 -11.33 -4.61 2.32
N LEU A 143 -10.68 -5.65 1.79
CA LEU A 143 -11.21 -6.99 1.63
C LEU A 143 -10.80 -7.93 2.80
N SER A 144 -10.53 -7.37 3.93
CA SER A 144 -9.88 -7.93 5.12
C SER A 144 -10.26 -9.35 5.58
N PRO A 145 -11.44 -9.94 5.34
CA PRO A 145 -11.64 -11.36 5.64
C PRO A 145 -10.87 -12.30 4.71
N LEU A 146 -10.54 -11.82 3.48
CA LEU A 146 -9.86 -12.62 2.45
C LEU A 146 -8.35 -12.38 2.40
N TYR A 147 -7.86 -11.29 3.03
CA TYR A 147 -6.47 -10.86 3.01
C TYR A 147 -5.99 -10.50 4.41
N SER A 148 -6.20 -11.41 5.37
CA SER A 148 -5.60 -11.23 6.70
C SER A 148 -4.07 -11.27 6.59
N ASP A 149 -3.39 -10.60 7.53
CA ASP A 149 -1.92 -10.70 7.68
C ASP A 149 -1.48 -12.16 7.95
N ASP A 150 -2.42 -13.06 8.13
CA ASP A 150 -2.23 -14.46 8.47
C ASP A 150 -2.35 -15.41 7.26
N VAL A 151 -2.68 -14.88 6.05
CA VAL A 151 -2.72 -15.72 4.83
C VAL A 151 -1.33 -16.27 4.53
N LEU A 152 -1.22 -17.57 4.46
CA LEU A 152 0.01 -18.30 4.12
C LEU A 152 -0.01 -18.72 2.64
N TYR A 153 0.96 -18.22 1.88
CA TYR A 153 1.13 -18.53 0.46
C TYR A 153 2.14 -19.65 0.28
N PHE A 154 1.75 -20.67 -0.45
CA PHE A 154 2.63 -21.76 -0.85
C PHE A 154 2.97 -21.65 -2.35
N ILE A 155 4.23 -21.44 -2.70
CA ILE A 155 4.69 -21.33 -4.08
C ILE A 155 5.31 -22.64 -4.52
N SER A 156 4.55 -23.42 -5.30
CA SER A 156 5.04 -24.62 -5.98
C SER A 156 5.49 -24.29 -7.40
N HIS A 157 6.63 -24.79 -7.82
CA HIS A 157 7.17 -24.55 -9.16
C HIS A 157 8.05 -25.71 -9.67
N CYS A 158 8.17 -25.83 -10.99
CA CYS A 158 9.14 -26.75 -11.59
C CYS A 158 10.55 -26.13 -11.54
N ARG A 159 11.51 -26.88 -10.98
CA ARG A 159 12.89 -26.39 -10.82
C ARG A 159 13.60 -26.06 -12.14
N LYS A 160 13.20 -26.66 -13.26
CA LYS A 160 13.88 -26.48 -14.54
C LYS A 160 13.61 -25.11 -15.19
N ASP A 161 12.40 -24.60 -15.08
CA ASP A 161 11.93 -23.43 -15.82
C ASP A 161 11.15 -22.43 -14.96
N GLY A 162 10.69 -22.85 -13.79
CA GLY A 162 9.85 -22.04 -12.90
C GLY A 162 10.63 -21.20 -11.87
N GLU A 163 11.91 -21.49 -11.62
CA GLU A 163 12.71 -20.90 -10.55
C GLU A 163 12.70 -19.36 -10.56
N GLN A 164 12.97 -18.74 -11.71
CA GLN A 164 13.01 -17.28 -11.81
C GLN A 164 11.64 -16.64 -11.61
N LEU A 165 10.59 -17.27 -12.12
CA LEU A 165 9.20 -16.79 -11.96
C LEU A 165 8.76 -16.93 -10.51
N ALA A 166 9.03 -18.06 -9.89
CA ALA A 166 8.70 -18.32 -8.49
C ALA A 166 9.43 -17.36 -7.56
N SER A 167 10.72 -17.05 -7.83
CA SER A 167 11.47 -16.05 -7.08
C SER A 167 10.84 -14.65 -7.18
N LYS A 168 10.51 -14.21 -8.40
CA LYS A 168 9.85 -12.91 -8.60
C LYS A 168 8.48 -12.84 -7.94
N LEU A 169 7.71 -13.94 -7.99
CA LEU A 169 6.42 -14.03 -7.33
C LEU A 169 6.57 -13.97 -5.81
N ALA A 170 7.50 -14.74 -5.23
CA ALA A 170 7.80 -14.69 -3.81
C ALA A 170 8.20 -13.28 -3.35
N ASP A 171 9.10 -12.62 -4.09
CA ASP A 171 9.52 -11.26 -3.79
C ASP A 171 8.35 -10.26 -3.89
N GLY A 172 7.47 -10.44 -4.88
CA GLY A 172 6.25 -9.65 -5.02
C GLY A 172 5.28 -9.83 -3.85
N LEU A 173 5.05 -11.09 -3.45
CA LEU A 173 4.18 -11.41 -2.32
C LEU A 173 4.76 -10.90 -0.98
N ARG A 174 6.06 -11.05 -0.75
CA ARG A 174 6.75 -10.52 0.45
C ARG A 174 6.65 -9.00 0.58
N LEU A 175 6.50 -8.28 -0.52
CA LEU A 175 6.23 -6.83 -0.48
C LEU A 175 4.80 -6.51 -0.04
N LEU A 176 3.88 -7.44 -0.20
CA LEU A 176 2.45 -7.27 0.11
C LEU A 176 2.07 -7.87 1.47
N THR A 177 2.80 -8.89 1.91
CA THR A 177 2.56 -9.65 3.13
C THR A 177 3.76 -9.60 4.06
N ARG A 178 3.68 -10.26 5.22
CA ARG A 178 4.84 -10.51 6.06
C ARG A 178 5.73 -11.57 5.41
N GLU A 179 7.04 -11.43 5.54
CA GLU A 179 8.01 -12.35 4.92
C GLU A 179 7.75 -13.82 5.27
N ARG A 180 7.34 -14.10 6.50
CA ARG A 180 7.01 -15.45 7.00
C ARG A 180 5.79 -16.09 6.34
N ASN A 181 4.97 -15.30 5.66
CA ASN A 181 3.73 -15.77 5.06
C ASN A 181 3.92 -16.31 3.63
N VAL A 182 5.16 -16.37 3.13
CA VAL A 182 5.45 -16.86 1.78
C VAL A 182 6.42 -18.01 1.89
N TYR A 183 5.90 -19.24 1.75
CA TYR A 183 6.70 -20.47 1.68
C TYR A 183 7.10 -20.78 0.24
N ARG A 184 8.34 -21.15 0.06
CA ARG A 184 8.90 -21.64 -1.21
C ARG A 184 9.80 -22.83 -0.95
N ASP A 185 9.48 -23.98 -1.54
CA ASP A 185 10.10 -25.27 -1.29
C ASP A 185 11.63 -25.29 -1.39
N VAL A 186 12.21 -24.58 -2.37
CA VAL A 186 13.67 -24.56 -2.59
C VAL A 186 14.42 -23.75 -1.52
N VAL A 187 13.77 -22.78 -0.89
CA VAL A 187 14.43 -21.81 0.03
C VAL A 187 14.16 -22.15 1.48
N ASN A 188 13.02 -22.74 1.76
CA ASN A 188 12.53 -22.94 3.13
C ASN A 188 12.79 -24.34 3.69
N VAL A 189 13.11 -25.32 2.83
CA VAL A 189 13.51 -26.65 3.31
C VAL A 189 14.96 -26.63 3.78
N GLU A 190 15.20 -26.96 5.05
CA GLU A 190 16.55 -27.01 5.61
C GLU A 190 17.33 -28.24 5.13
N VAL A 191 18.65 -28.12 5.09
CA VAL A 191 19.52 -29.23 4.69
C VAL A 191 19.48 -30.34 5.75
N GLY A 192 19.02 -31.50 5.36
CA GLY A 192 18.89 -32.67 6.25
C GLY A 192 17.46 -32.99 6.68
N ASP A 193 16.50 -32.12 6.39
CA ASP A 193 15.09 -32.36 6.65
C ASP A 193 14.45 -33.27 5.58
N ASP A 194 13.36 -33.91 5.95
CA ASP A 194 12.51 -34.61 5.00
C ASP A 194 11.73 -33.59 4.17
N ALA A 195 12.29 -33.24 3.01
CA ALA A 195 11.75 -32.22 2.14
C ALA A 195 10.28 -32.49 1.75
N GLN A 196 9.92 -33.75 1.54
CA GLN A 196 8.53 -34.09 1.16
C GLN A 196 7.57 -33.87 2.33
N LYS A 197 7.99 -34.22 3.54
CA LYS A 197 7.19 -34.01 4.74
C LYS A 197 6.98 -32.51 5.01
N ASP A 198 8.04 -31.71 4.90
CA ASP A 198 7.98 -30.26 5.10
C ASP A 198 7.06 -29.58 4.05
N ILE A 199 7.15 -29.99 2.79
CA ILE A 199 6.27 -29.54 1.71
C ILE A 199 4.82 -29.91 2.02
N ASP A 200 4.55 -31.15 2.41
CA ASP A 200 3.20 -31.65 2.70
C ASP A 200 2.58 -30.92 3.92
N GLU A 201 3.37 -30.64 4.93
CA GLU A 201 2.93 -29.88 6.12
C GLU A 201 2.60 -28.43 5.77
N ASN A 202 3.46 -27.75 5.04
CA ASN A 202 3.24 -26.35 4.64
C ASN A 202 2.08 -26.22 3.64
N LEU A 203 1.92 -27.19 2.73
CA LEU A 203 0.79 -27.21 1.81
C LEU A 203 -0.56 -27.38 2.53
N LYS A 204 -0.60 -28.19 3.61
CA LYS A 204 -1.82 -28.39 4.41
C LYS A 204 -2.28 -27.16 5.17
N ILE A 205 -1.34 -26.32 5.60
CA ILE A 205 -1.65 -25.11 6.38
C ILE A 205 -1.73 -23.86 5.51
N SER A 206 -1.38 -23.96 4.21
CA SER A 206 -1.45 -22.83 3.29
C SER A 206 -2.90 -22.52 2.90
N ASP A 207 -3.18 -21.23 2.72
CA ASP A 207 -4.48 -20.73 2.29
C ASP A 207 -4.55 -20.56 0.77
N VAL A 208 -3.39 -20.32 0.14
CA VAL A 208 -3.25 -20.08 -1.32
C VAL A 208 -1.94 -20.68 -1.83
#